data_a7dbcb9d89554ccfca2cd0f64a1a214e
#
_entry.id   a7dbcb9d89554ccfca2cd0f64a1a214e
#
_cell.length_a   1.000
_cell.length_b   1.000
_cell.length_c   1.000
_cell.angle_alpha   90.00
_cell.angle_beta   90.00
_cell.angle_gamma   90.00
#
_symmetry.space_group_name_H-M   'P 1'
#
loop_
_entity.id
_entity.type
_entity.pdbx_description
1 polymer ?
#
loop_
_entity_poly.entity_id
_entity_poly.type
_entity_poly.pdbx_seq_one_letter_code
_entity_poly.pdbx_strand_id
1 'polypeptide(L)'
;MKIDTTDVAILKALQKDSNRTVKSLAEDLNRSTTPVFERIKKLEREGYIKGYSARLNQKKLGLKQTVFVAITLQGHTRSYLEKFVKKVNDFPEVVECHRVSGTFDYLLKLIVEDIEAYETFIITKLTLLPYLGNVQSLITLSTGKAVSYTHLTLPTSYA
;
A
#
# COMPACT_ATOMS: atom_id res chain seq x y z
N MET A 1 -10.54 -13.36 -16.68
CA MET A 1 -10.91 -12.49 -17.84
C MET A 1 -9.64 -12.00 -18.51
N LYS A 2 -9.59 -11.91 -19.85
CA LYS A 2 -8.52 -11.23 -20.57
C LYS A 2 -8.93 -9.75 -20.73
N ILE A 3 -8.13 -8.80 -20.22
CA ILE A 3 -8.38 -7.36 -20.41
C ILE A 3 -7.90 -6.94 -21.79
N ASP A 4 -8.59 -5.98 -22.40
CA ASP A 4 -8.25 -5.42 -23.72
C ASP A 4 -7.59 -4.03 -23.61
N THR A 5 -7.21 -3.45 -24.74
CA THR A 5 -6.58 -2.12 -24.81
C THR A 5 -7.43 -1.01 -24.21
N THR A 6 -8.76 -1.10 -24.36
CA THR A 6 -9.70 -0.13 -23.79
C THR A 6 -9.74 -0.26 -22.26
N ASP A 7 -9.77 -1.49 -21.73
CA ASP A 7 -9.72 -1.74 -20.29
C ASP A 7 -8.42 -1.19 -19.69
N VAL A 8 -7.27 -1.40 -20.35
CA VAL A 8 -5.98 -0.84 -19.93
C VAL A 8 -6.01 0.69 -19.94
N ALA A 9 -6.62 1.32 -20.94
CA ALA A 9 -6.74 2.77 -21.01
C ALA A 9 -7.62 3.32 -19.87
N ILE A 10 -8.74 2.66 -19.55
CA ILE A 10 -9.58 2.99 -18.41
C ILE A 10 -8.79 2.89 -17.10
N LEU A 11 -8.08 1.79 -16.88
CA LEU A 11 -7.27 1.59 -15.67
C LEU A 11 -6.19 2.67 -15.53
N LYS A 12 -5.48 3.02 -16.61
CA LYS A 12 -4.47 4.10 -16.61
C LYS A 12 -5.08 5.45 -16.25
N ALA A 13 -6.24 5.77 -16.80
CA ALA A 13 -6.93 7.03 -16.55
C ALA A 13 -7.40 7.14 -15.09
N LEU A 14 -8.02 6.08 -14.54
CA LEU A 14 -8.48 6.01 -13.16
C LEU A 14 -7.30 5.98 -12.15
N GLN A 15 -6.19 5.35 -12.52
CA GLN A 15 -4.98 5.34 -11.72
C GLN A 15 -4.36 6.74 -11.59
N LYS A 16 -4.47 7.56 -12.62
CA LYS A 16 -4.01 8.95 -12.63
C LYS A 16 -4.95 9.86 -11.82
N ASP A 17 -6.25 9.69 -12.02
CA ASP A 17 -7.29 10.47 -11.35
C ASP A 17 -8.55 9.62 -11.18
N SER A 18 -8.78 9.15 -9.95
CA SER A 18 -9.93 8.31 -9.59
C SER A 18 -11.26 9.08 -9.50
N ASN A 19 -11.23 10.43 -9.49
CA ASN A 19 -12.43 11.27 -9.43
C ASN A 19 -13.04 11.57 -10.79
N ARG A 20 -12.46 11.04 -11.87
CA ARG A 20 -12.97 11.26 -13.22
C ARG A 20 -14.38 10.69 -13.38
N THR A 21 -15.25 11.47 -14.01
CA THR A 21 -16.58 11.00 -14.35
C THR A 21 -16.51 10.00 -15.51
N VAL A 22 -17.48 9.09 -15.57
CA VAL A 22 -17.61 8.15 -16.69
C VAL A 22 -17.73 8.89 -18.03
N LYS A 23 -18.42 10.05 -18.04
CA LYS A 23 -18.56 10.91 -19.22
C LYS A 23 -17.19 11.40 -19.70
N SER A 24 -16.37 11.97 -18.79
CA SER A 24 -15.03 12.44 -19.16
C SER A 24 -14.12 11.31 -19.65
N LEU A 25 -14.21 10.12 -19.06
CA LEU A 25 -13.47 8.94 -19.52
C LEU A 25 -13.93 8.49 -20.92
N ALA A 26 -15.21 8.50 -21.16
CA ALA A 26 -15.80 8.12 -22.47
C ALA A 26 -15.37 9.09 -23.59
N GLU A 27 -15.37 10.40 -23.31
CA GLU A 27 -14.89 11.43 -24.23
C GLU A 27 -13.41 11.21 -24.59
N ASP A 28 -12.53 11.03 -23.59
CA ASP A 28 -11.10 10.78 -23.81
C ASP A 28 -10.80 9.51 -24.62
N LEU A 29 -11.66 8.50 -24.48
CA LEU A 29 -11.50 7.22 -25.15
C LEU A 29 -12.23 7.17 -26.50
N ASN A 30 -12.90 8.27 -26.92
CA ASN A 30 -13.77 8.32 -28.09
C ASN A 30 -14.80 7.16 -28.11
N ARG A 31 -15.49 6.98 -26.98
CA ARG A 31 -16.50 5.93 -26.75
C ARG A 31 -17.76 6.53 -26.16
N SER A 32 -18.87 5.80 -26.25
CA SER A 32 -20.09 6.16 -25.52
C SER A 32 -19.96 5.83 -24.02
N THR A 33 -20.74 6.52 -23.20
CA THR A 33 -20.68 6.42 -21.73
C THR A 33 -21.08 5.04 -21.20
N THR A 34 -22.13 4.45 -21.79
CA THR A 34 -22.66 3.14 -21.32
C THR A 34 -21.63 2.02 -21.40
N PRO A 35 -20.94 1.75 -22.52
CA PRO A 35 -19.92 0.72 -22.58
C PRO A 35 -18.73 1.00 -21.65
N VAL A 36 -18.35 2.26 -21.42
CA VAL A 36 -17.27 2.61 -20.50
C VAL A 36 -17.69 2.31 -19.06
N PHE A 37 -18.92 2.67 -18.68
CA PHE A 37 -19.47 2.34 -17.36
C PHE A 37 -19.49 0.83 -17.11
N GLU A 38 -20.02 0.05 -18.06
CA GLU A 38 -20.08 -1.42 -17.93
C GLU A 38 -18.68 -2.04 -17.80
N ARG A 39 -17.68 -1.51 -18.51
CA ARG A 39 -16.29 -1.95 -18.38
C ARG A 39 -15.72 -1.65 -16.99
N ILE A 40 -15.95 -0.45 -16.45
CA ILE A 40 -15.52 -0.09 -15.11
C ILE A 40 -16.15 -1.06 -14.08
N LYS A 41 -17.47 -1.28 -14.17
CA LYS A 41 -18.16 -2.23 -13.29
C LYS A 41 -17.62 -3.65 -13.40
N LYS A 42 -17.26 -4.07 -14.59
CA LYS A 42 -16.63 -5.37 -14.82
C LYS A 42 -15.23 -5.44 -14.21
N LEU A 43 -14.41 -4.40 -14.37
CA LEU A 43 -13.06 -4.33 -13.78
C LEU A 43 -13.10 -4.32 -12.24
N GLU A 44 -14.11 -3.67 -11.65
CA GLU A 44 -14.37 -3.71 -10.20
C GLU A 44 -14.76 -5.12 -9.77
N ARG A 45 -15.74 -5.73 -10.39
CA ARG A 45 -16.25 -7.08 -10.06
C ARG A 45 -15.17 -8.16 -10.20
N GLU A 46 -14.33 -8.07 -11.23
CA GLU A 46 -13.24 -9.00 -11.49
C GLU A 46 -11.99 -8.72 -10.63
N GLY A 47 -12.02 -7.68 -9.77
CA GLY A 47 -10.94 -7.35 -8.83
C GLY A 47 -9.72 -6.67 -9.42
N TYR A 48 -9.76 -6.20 -10.68
CA TYR A 48 -8.70 -5.35 -11.26
C TYR A 48 -8.68 -3.98 -10.59
N ILE A 49 -9.84 -3.45 -10.20
CA ILE A 49 -9.99 -2.27 -9.35
C ILE A 49 -10.42 -2.78 -7.97
N LYS A 50 -9.54 -2.63 -6.98
CA LYS A 50 -9.81 -3.05 -5.60
C LYS A 50 -10.57 -2.01 -4.79
N GLY A 51 -10.58 -0.76 -5.25
CA GLY A 51 -11.23 0.35 -4.59
C GLY A 51 -10.63 1.69 -5.00
N TYR A 52 -11.20 2.73 -4.44
CA TYR A 52 -10.76 4.12 -4.64
C TYR A 52 -10.42 4.72 -3.27
N SER A 53 -9.32 5.46 -3.19
CA SER A 53 -8.86 6.05 -1.93
C SER A 53 -8.39 7.48 -2.12
N ALA A 54 -8.64 8.32 -1.12
CA ALA A 54 -8.09 9.66 -1.08
C ALA A 54 -6.59 9.64 -0.75
N ARG A 55 -5.80 10.46 -1.45
CA ARG A 55 -4.40 10.70 -1.12
C ARG A 55 -4.30 11.81 -0.08
N LEU A 56 -3.95 11.45 1.13
CA LEU A 56 -3.83 12.40 2.23
C LEU A 56 -2.43 13.04 2.28
N ASN A 57 -2.37 14.32 2.64
CA ASN A 57 -1.11 15.00 2.88
C ASN A 57 -0.66 14.73 4.32
N GLN A 58 0.22 13.74 4.50
CA GLN A 58 0.72 13.31 5.80
C GLN A 58 1.31 14.46 6.63
N LYS A 59 2.10 15.35 6.00
CA LYS A 59 2.73 16.48 6.69
C LYS A 59 1.68 17.46 7.25
N LYS A 60 0.59 17.71 6.51
CA LYS A 60 -0.51 18.57 6.98
C LYS A 60 -1.32 17.92 8.10
N LEU A 61 -1.29 16.59 8.19
CA LEU A 61 -1.90 15.84 9.28
C LEU A 61 -0.99 15.65 10.49
N GLY A 62 0.20 16.27 10.50
CA GLY A 62 1.15 16.15 11.59
C GLY A 62 2.03 14.91 11.53
N LEU A 63 1.79 13.99 10.61
CA LEU A 63 2.54 12.74 10.44
C LEU A 63 3.82 12.99 9.63
N LYS A 64 4.89 13.40 10.30
CA LYS A 64 6.09 13.93 9.64
C LYS A 64 7.16 12.87 9.39
N GLN A 65 7.13 11.77 10.16
CA GLN A 65 8.19 10.79 10.11
C GLN A 65 7.73 9.46 9.51
N THR A 66 8.47 8.98 8.52
CA THR A 66 8.34 7.62 7.99
C THR A 66 9.55 6.81 8.45
N VAL A 67 9.30 5.61 8.98
CA VAL A 67 10.35 4.70 9.45
C VAL A 67 10.10 3.32 8.84
N PHE A 68 11.15 2.70 8.29
CA PHE A 68 11.13 1.29 7.95
C PHE A 68 11.77 0.50 9.08
N VAL A 69 11.15 -0.61 9.48
CA VAL A 69 11.65 -1.46 10.56
C VAL A 69 11.81 -2.87 10.04
N ALA A 70 13.05 -3.31 9.97
CA ALA A 70 13.39 -4.67 9.59
C ALA A 70 13.50 -5.54 10.85
N ILE A 71 12.83 -6.69 10.85
CA ILE A 71 12.61 -7.53 12.01
C ILE A 71 13.01 -8.97 11.71
N THR A 72 13.73 -9.60 12.64
CA THR A 72 13.85 -11.06 12.71
C THR A 72 13.01 -11.60 13.86
N LEU A 73 12.52 -12.83 13.73
CA LEU A 73 11.83 -13.55 14.79
C LEU A 73 12.74 -14.64 15.37
N GLN A 74 12.62 -14.90 16.67
CA GLN A 74 13.39 -15.95 17.37
C GLN A 74 12.95 -17.36 17.00
N GLY A 75 11.87 -17.51 16.25
CA GLY A 75 11.36 -18.80 15.79
C GLY A 75 10.47 -18.63 14.54
N HIS A 76 10.54 -19.64 13.65
CA HIS A 76 9.86 -19.59 12.34
C HIS A 76 8.68 -20.56 12.26
N THR A 77 8.08 -20.94 13.41
CA THR A 77 6.88 -21.74 13.37
C THR A 77 5.73 -20.94 12.77
N ARG A 78 4.87 -21.62 12.02
CA ARG A 78 3.70 -20.98 11.40
C ARG A 78 2.87 -20.18 12.42
N SER A 79 2.70 -20.75 13.62
CA SER A 79 1.95 -20.08 14.71
C SER A 79 2.59 -18.75 15.13
N TYR A 80 3.93 -18.66 15.19
CA TYR A 80 4.61 -17.42 15.57
C TYR A 80 4.47 -16.36 14.50
N LEU A 81 4.60 -16.75 13.23
CA LEU A 81 4.43 -15.84 12.08
C LEU A 81 3.01 -15.26 12.04
N GLU A 82 1.99 -16.11 12.19
CA GLU A 82 0.58 -15.68 12.18
C GLU A 82 0.25 -14.76 13.37
N LYS A 83 0.73 -15.09 14.58
CA LYS A 83 0.54 -14.23 15.76
C LYS A 83 1.23 -12.88 15.62
N PHE A 84 2.44 -12.84 15.07
CA PHE A 84 3.16 -11.60 14.81
C PHE A 84 2.37 -10.70 13.86
N VAL A 85 2.00 -11.21 12.69
CA VAL A 85 1.25 -10.44 11.68
C VAL A 85 -0.08 -9.94 12.24
N LYS A 86 -0.81 -10.79 13.00
CA LYS A 86 -2.06 -10.37 13.63
C LYS A 86 -1.86 -9.20 14.57
N LYS A 87 -0.84 -9.25 15.42
CA LYS A 87 -0.55 -8.17 16.38
C LYS A 87 -0.08 -6.89 15.70
N VAL A 88 0.78 -7.01 14.69
CA VAL A 88 1.28 -5.86 13.92
C VAL A 88 0.15 -5.16 13.16
N ASN A 89 -0.83 -5.91 12.65
CA ASN A 89 -1.99 -5.33 11.97
C ASN A 89 -2.92 -4.52 12.89
N ASP A 90 -2.84 -4.74 14.21
CA ASP A 90 -3.59 -3.98 15.21
C ASP A 90 -2.93 -2.61 15.53
N PHE A 91 -1.71 -2.36 15.07
CA PHE A 91 -0.99 -1.12 15.33
C PHE A 91 -1.30 -0.06 14.27
N PRO A 92 -1.96 1.05 14.61
CA PRO A 92 -2.32 2.09 13.65
C PRO A 92 -1.12 2.82 13.05
N GLU A 93 0.03 2.80 13.73
CA GLU A 93 1.28 3.39 13.23
C GLU A 93 1.88 2.58 12.07
N VAL A 94 1.56 1.28 11.97
CA VAL A 94 2.05 0.40 10.92
C VAL A 94 1.12 0.47 9.72
N VAL A 95 1.61 1.04 8.63
CA VAL A 95 0.85 1.18 7.38
C VAL A 95 1.11 0.06 6.38
N GLU A 96 2.24 -0.65 6.52
CA GLU A 96 2.60 -1.79 5.70
C GLU A 96 3.37 -2.82 6.51
N CYS A 97 3.09 -4.10 6.25
CA CYS A 97 3.81 -5.23 6.82
C CYS A 97 4.11 -6.23 5.70
N HIS A 98 5.38 -6.37 5.36
CA HIS A 98 5.84 -7.27 4.31
C HIS A 98 6.66 -8.40 4.91
N ARG A 99 6.32 -9.65 4.55
CA ARG A 99 7.22 -10.77 4.77
C ARG A 99 8.30 -10.74 3.69
N VAL A 100 9.56 -10.79 4.10
CA VAL A 100 10.71 -10.69 3.19
C VAL A 100 11.58 -11.95 3.29
N SER A 101 12.40 -12.17 2.28
CA SER A 101 13.43 -13.21 2.29
C SER A 101 14.81 -12.58 2.50
N GLY A 102 15.71 -13.28 3.15
CA GLY A 102 17.06 -12.82 3.43
C GLY A 102 17.35 -12.73 4.93
N THR A 103 18.10 -11.71 5.35
CA THR A 103 18.54 -11.54 6.74
C THR A 103 17.40 -11.25 7.71
N PHE A 104 16.33 -10.65 7.24
CA PHE A 104 15.15 -10.30 8.05
C PHE A 104 13.92 -11.09 7.59
N ASP A 105 12.98 -11.30 8.51
CA ASP A 105 11.73 -11.99 8.25
C ASP A 105 10.61 -11.04 7.81
N TYR A 106 10.59 -9.83 8.38
CA TYR A 106 9.57 -8.82 8.11
C TYR A 106 10.19 -7.44 7.92
N LEU A 107 9.56 -6.68 7.03
CA LEU A 107 9.79 -5.26 6.84
C LEU A 107 8.47 -4.53 7.10
N LEU A 108 8.46 -3.67 8.12
CA LEU A 108 7.34 -2.80 8.44
C LEU A 108 7.61 -1.40 7.90
N LYS A 109 6.55 -0.72 7.49
CA LYS A 109 6.58 0.72 7.25
C LYS A 109 5.66 1.40 8.25
N LEU A 110 6.22 2.32 9.00
CA LEU A 110 5.52 3.11 9.99
C LEU A 110 5.42 4.56 9.54
N ILE A 111 4.33 5.20 9.94
CA ILE A 111 4.15 6.64 9.81
C ILE A 111 3.73 7.17 11.16
N VAL A 112 4.52 8.10 11.69
CA VAL A 112 4.36 8.66 13.03
C VAL A 112 4.53 10.19 12.99
N GLU A 113 4.17 10.88 14.06
CA GLU A 113 4.29 12.33 14.15
C GLU A 113 5.76 12.77 14.11
N ASP A 114 6.60 12.13 14.91
CA ASP A 114 8.03 12.46 15.08
C ASP A 114 8.83 11.24 15.60
N ILE A 115 10.08 11.47 15.94
CA ILE A 115 11.00 10.44 16.46
C ILE A 115 10.61 10.01 17.88
N GLU A 116 10.07 10.89 18.70
CA GLU A 116 9.66 10.57 20.07
C GLU A 116 8.44 9.63 20.06
N ALA A 117 7.48 9.89 19.16
CA ALA A 117 6.35 8.98 18.94
C ALA A 117 6.82 7.60 18.43
N TYR A 118 7.87 7.57 17.57
CA TYR A 118 8.47 6.32 17.13
C TYR A 118 9.14 5.56 18.27
N GLU A 119 9.93 6.24 19.11
CA GLU A 119 10.58 5.63 20.27
C GLU A 119 9.54 5.04 21.23
N THR A 120 8.48 5.79 21.52
CA THR A 120 7.34 5.33 22.32
C THR A 120 6.73 4.07 21.73
N PHE A 121 6.49 4.03 20.42
CA PHE A 121 5.96 2.84 19.73
C PHE A 121 6.88 1.63 19.91
N ILE A 122 8.18 1.79 19.72
CA ILE A 122 9.16 0.70 19.91
C ILE A 122 9.05 0.13 21.31
N ILE A 123 9.16 0.98 22.33
CA ILE A 123 9.23 0.57 23.75
C ILE A 123 7.89 -0.02 24.23
N THR A 124 6.78 0.61 23.87
CA THR A 124 5.48 0.27 24.45
C THR A 124 4.68 -0.76 23.66
N LYS A 125 5.02 -0.98 22.39
CA LYS A 125 4.26 -1.86 21.50
C LYS A 125 5.12 -2.94 20.86
N LEU A 126 6.15 -2.56 20.10
CA LEU A 126 6.89 -3.51 19.29
C LEU A 126 7.71 -4.49 20.13
N THR A 127 8.47 -3.99 21.11
CA THR A 127 9.31 -4.84 21.98
C THR A 127 8.52 -5.77 22.90
N LEU A 128 7.22 -5.51 23.07
CA LEU A 128 6.34 -6.39 23.85
C LEU A 128 5.81 -7.59 23.04
N LEU A 129 6.11 -7.63 21.72
CA LEU A 129 5.69 -8.76 20.91
C LEU A 129 6.49 -10.01 21.28
N PRO A 130 5.82 -11.15 21.50
CA PRO A 130 6.49 -12.41 21.76
C PRO A 130 7.29 -12.84 20.52
N TYR A 131 8.44 -13.47 20.77
CA TYR A 131 9.32 -14.02 19.73
C TYR A 131 10.00 -12.96 18.86
N LEU A 132 10.03 -11.70 19.26
CA LEU A 132 10.80 -10.67 18.59
C LEU A 132 12.30 -11.00 18.73
N GLY A 133 13.00 -11.03 17.60
CA GLY A 133 14.46 -11.17 17.55
C GLY A 133 15.13 -9.81 17.41
N ASN A 134 15.94 -9.64 16.35
CA ASN A 134 16.60 -8.38 16.07
C ASN A 134 15.63 -7.38 15.41
N VAL A 135 15.77 -6.11 15.78
CA VAL A 135 15.01 -4.98 15.20
C VAL A 135 16.00 -3.94 14.70
N GLN A 136 15.91 -3.63 13.41
CA GLN A 136 16.70 -2.58 12.79
C GLN A 136 15.80 -1.48 12.25
N SER A 137 15.97 -0.26 12.75
CA SER A 137 15.21 0.92 12.35
C SER A 137 15.94 1.68 11.24
N LEU A 138 15.23 2.02 10.17
CA LEU A 138 15.69 2.80 9.05
C LEU A 138 14.84 4.08 8.95
N ILE A 139 15.34 5.15 9.54
CA ILE A 139 14.63 6.43 9.60
C ILE A 139 14.78 7.14 8.26
N THR A 140 13.65 7.48 7.62
CA THR A 140 13.66 8.19 6.34
C THR A 140 14.02 9.66 6.55
N LEU A 141 15.14 10.11 5.99
CA LEU A 141 15.57 11.50 6.04
C LEU A 141 14.83 12.35 5.00
N SER A 142 14.64 11.80 3.80
CA SER A 142 13.92 12.45 2.72
C SER A 142 13.33 11.41 1.76
N THR A 143 12.26 11.79 1.07
CA THR A 143 11.64 10.95 0.05
C THR A 143 11.82 11.60 -1.31
N GLY A 144 12.71 11.07 -2.15
CA GLY A 144 12.94 11.57 -3.51
C GLY A 144 11.76 11.28 -4.46
N LYS A 145 11.13 10.11 -4.31
CA LYS A 145 9.93 9.73 -5.07
C LYS A 145 9.07 8.79 -4.23
N ALA A 146 7.81 9.16 -4.05
CA ALA A 146 6.79 8.25 -3.55
C ALA A 146 5.69 8.13 -4.58
N VAL A 147 5.52 6.94 -5.12
CA VAL A 147 4.38 6.62 -5.99
C VAL A 147 3.35 5.93 -5.10
N SER A 148 2.12 6.47 -5.05
CA SER A 148 1.06 5.76 -4.34
C SER A 148 0.83 4.42 -5.04
N TYR A 149 0.42 3.39 -4.30
CA TYR A 149 0.21 2.01 -4.80
C TYR A 149 -0.73 1.92 -6.01
N THR A 150 -1.41 3.00 -6.35
CA THR A 150 -2.25 3.12 -7.52
C THR A 150 -1.48 3.35 -8.82
N HIS A 151 -0.18 3.68 -8.79
CA HIS A 151 0.63 3.93 -10.01
C HIS A 151 1.43 2.68 -10.41
N LEU A 152 0.75 1.62 -10.74
CA LEU A 152 1.37 0.45 -11.34
C LEU A 152 1.64 0.69 -12.83
N THR A 153 2.81 0.32 -13.30
CA THR A 153 3.06 0.21 -14.74
C THR A 153 2.30 -1.00 -15.25
N LEU A 154 1.24 -0.76 -16.03
CA LEU A 154 0.47 -1.85 -16.61
C LEU A 154 1.30 -2.55 -17.67
N PRO A 155 1.32 -3.90 -17.70
CA PRO A 155 2.07 -4.66 -18.69
C PRO A 155 1.65 -4.30 -20.12
N THR A 156 2.62 -4.12 -21.00
CA THR A 156 2.38 -3.86 -22.44
C THR A 156 1.87 -5.10 -23.17
N SER A 157 1.94 -6.28 -22.56
CA SER A 157 1.54 -7.57 -23.14
C SER A 157 0.02 -7.79 -23.24
N TYR A 158 -0.79 -6.80 -22.88
CA TYR A 158 -2.24 -6.81 -23.13
C TYR A 158 -2.65 -6.12 -24.43
N ALA A 159 -1.67 -5.72 -25.25
CA ALA A 159 -1.92 -5.17 -26.58
C ALA A 159 -2.10 -6.28 -27.60
#